data_48a646ac37c58da65ac03b2bf3c78cd0
#
_entry.id   48a646ac37c58da65ac03b2bf3c78cd0
#
_cell.length_a   1.000
_cell.length_b   1.000
_cell.length_c   1.000
_cell.angle_alpha   90.00
_cell.angle_beta   90.00
_cell.angle_gamma   90.00
#
_symmetry.space_group_name_H-M   'P 1'
#
loop_
_entity.id
_entity.type
_entity.pdbx_description
1 polymer ?
#
loop_
_entity_poly.entity_id
_entity_poly.type
_entity_poly.pdbx_seq_one_letter_code
_entity_poly.pdbx_strand_id
1 'polypeptide(L)'
;MNPFPGLRPFLFDDSHLFFGRDTQITELASRLRKNRFLAVVGTSGSGKSSLVRAGLLPELLSGTMASAGSSWESATMRPGGDPLTNLARSLVEAGLYDQDEPEIISQVRATLTRSGLGLLEAVRQSDKEKKSNLLLVVDQFEEIFRFRNSEDATDEQAAFFVNLLLEATAQSDLPIYIIITMRSDFLGDCSRFPRLADTVNEGEFLIPRLNRDQRKAAITGPVQVAGGQIADRLLSRLLNDIGDDPDQLPILQHALMRDGNRGIPRHGKMHRDRRGRRADLHRHAMIFHQKGDLLGQIGP
;
A
#
# COMPACT_ATOMS: atom_id res chain seq x y z
N MET A 1 10.12 10.70 18.86
CA MET A 1 9.08 10.22 17.94
C MET A 1 9.38 8.78 17.60
N ASN A 2 8.40 7.87 17.57
CA ASN A 2 8.64 6.48 17.18
C ASN A 2 8.69 6.38 15.64
N PRO A 3 9.77 5.88 15.03
CA PRO A 3 9.91 5.84 13.59
C PRO A 3 9.19 4.65 12.94
N PHE A 4 8.58 3.76 13.71
CA PHE A 4 7.91 2.58 13.18
C PHE A 4 6.39 2.69 13.32
N PRO A 5 5.62 2.51 12.23
CA PRO A 5 4.16 2.64 12.25
C PRO A 5 3.44 1.45 12.89
N GLY A 6 4.14 0.36 13.20
CA GLY A 6 3.57 -0.87 13.73
C GLY A 6 2.86 -1.71 12.67
N LEU A 7 1.59 -2.07 12.92
CA LEU A 7 0.82 -2.93 12.00
C LEU A 7 0.15 -2.16 10.85
N ARG A 8 0.07 -0.82 10.93
CA ARG A 8 -0.45 -0.03 9.81
C ARG A 8 0.57 0.05 8.68
N PRO A 9 0.14 0.21 7.42
CA PRO A 9 1.07 0.53 6.34
C PRO A 9 1.75 1.90 6.58
N PHE A 10 2.94 2.08 6.02
CA PHE A 10 3.53 3.40 5.85
C PHE A 10 2.65 4.20 4.89
N LEU A 11 2.36 5.43 5.25
CA LEU A 11 1.60 6.39 4.44
C LEU A 11 2.55 7.36 3.73
N PHE A 12 2.01 8.26 2.93
CA PHE A 12 2.77 9.29 2.22
C PHE A 12 3.68 10.11 3.14
N ASP A 13 3.16 10.56 4.28
CA ASP A 13 3.90 11.36 5.27
C ASP A 13 5.02 10.56 5.96
N ASP A 14 4.93 9.24 5.94
CA ASP A 14 5.97 8.35 6.47
C ASP A 14 7.08 8.04 5.44
N SER A 15 7.08 8.64 4.24
CA SER A 15 8.00 8.32 3.15
C SER A 15 9.47 8.42 3.57
N HIS A 16 9.80 9.40 4.38
CA HIS A 16 11.14 9.62 4.95
C HIS A 16 11.60 8.51 5.91
N LEU A 17 10.70 7.61 6.30
CA LEU A 17 10.93 6.43 7.15
C LEU A 17 10.84 5.11 6.36
N PHE A 18 10.58 5.16 5.05
CA PHE A 18 10.40 3.98 4.22
C PHE A 18 11.67 3.62 3.46
N PHE A 19 12.37 2.58 3.89
CA PHE A 19 13.69 2.16 3.38
C PHE A 19 13.69 0.73 2.84
N GLY A 20 14.67 0.44 1.98
CA GLY A 20 14.97 -0.90 1.50
C GLY A 20 14.12 -1.37 0.32
N ARG A 21 13.40 -0.46 -0.34
CA ARG A 21 12.58 -0.74 -1.51
C ARG A 21 12.90 0.15 -2.72
N ASP A 22 14.02 0.84 -2.71
CA ASP A 22 14.40 1.84 -3.72
C ASP A 22 14.36 1.27 -5.15
N THR A 23 14.91 0.08 -5.34
CA THR A 23 14.90 -0.62 -6.65
C THR A 23 13.46 -0.91 -7.12
N GLN A 24 12.59 -1.37 -6.21
CA GLN A 24 11.19 -1.67 -6.52
C GLN A 24 10.40 -0.41 -6.83
N ILE A 25 10.67 0.69 -6.13
CA ILE A 25 10.05 1.99 -6.39
C ILE A 25 10.41 2.48 -7.79
N THR A 26 11.70 2.48 -8.14
CA THR A 26 12.19 2.87 -9.48
C THR A 26 11.58 1.99 -10.58
N GLU A 27 11.50 0.69 -10.35
CA GLU A 27 10.91 -0.24 -11.32
C GLU A 27 9.40 0.02 -11.49
N LEU A 28 8.66 0.21 -10.41
CA LEU A 28 7.23 0.55 -10.47
C LEU A 28 6.99 1.86 -11.23
N ALA A 29 7.76 2.91 -10.95
CA ALA A 29 7.65 4.18 -11.66
C ALA A 29 7.93 4.00 -13.17
N SER A 30 8.94 3.20 -13.52
CA SER A 30 9.25 2.88 -14.92
C SER A 30 8.14 2.10 -15.62
N ARG A 31 7.53 1.12 -14.94
CA ARG A 31 6.40 0.33 -15.48
C ARG A 31 5.14 1.18 -15.63
N LEU A 32 4.83 2.02 -14.63
CA LEU A 32 3.66 2.91 -14.68
C LEU A 32 3.72 3.91 -15.84
N ARG A 33 4.94 4.34 -16.20
CA ARG A 33 5.16 5.21 -17.37
C ARG A 33 4.79 4.53 -18.70
N LYS A 34 5.01 3.22 -18.78
CA LYS A 34 4.72 2.43 -19.99
C LYS A 34 3.26 1.98 -20.04
N ASN A 35 2.76 1.51 -18.90
CA ASN A 35 1.45 0.92 -18.76
C ASN A 35 0.65 1.76 -17.76
N ARG A 36 -0.39 2.42 -18.19
CA ARG A 36 -1.23 3.24 -17.30
C ARG A 36 -1.97 2.45 -16.22
N PHE A 37 -1.89 1.12 -16.27
CA PHE A 37 -2.44 0.20 -15.28
C PHE A 37 -1.33 -0.70 -14.74
N LEU A 38 -1.24 -0.80 -13.40
CA LEU A 38 -0.35 -1.75 -12.73
C LEU A 38 -1.10 -2.54 -11.65
N ALA A 39 -0.83 -3.84 -11.60
CA ALA A 39 -1.27 -4.72 -10.52
C ALA A 39 -0.08 -5.07 -9.62
N VAL A 40 -0.02 -4.47 -8.42
CA VAL A 40 1.00 -4.76 -7.42
C VAL A 40 0.55 -5.95 -6.59
N VAL A 41 1.15 -7.10 -6.85
CA VAL A 41 0.73 -8.41 -6.32
C VAL A 41 1.73 -8.94 -5.29
N GLY A 42 1.26 -9.63 -4.27
CA GLY A 42 2.11 -10.28 -3.28
C GLY A 42 1.31 -10.83 -2.11
N THR A 43 1.96 -11.62 -1.25
CA THR A 43 1.34 -12.20 -0.06
C THR A 43 0.83 -11.13 0.91
N SER A 44 0.02 -11.55 1.88
CA SER A 44 -0.33 -10.67 3.00
C SER A 44 0.96 -10.20 3.69
N GLY A 45 0.98 -8.98 4.21
CA GLY A 45 2.17 -8.47 4.91
C GLY A 45 3.40 -8.15 4.05
N SER A 46 3.41 -8.42 2.74
CA SER A 46 4.56 -8.15 1.85
C SER A 46 4.90 -6.66 1.64
N GLY A 47 4.05 -5.75 2.14
CA GLY A 47 4.27 -4.31 2.09
C GLY A 47 3.73 -3.61 0.84
N LYS A 48 2.77 -4.22 0.11
CA LYS A 48 2.14 -3.65 -1.10
C LYS A 48 1.67 -2.21 -0.92
N SER A 49 0.79 -2.00 0.06
CA SER A 49 0.21 -0.68 0.35
C SER A 49 1.29 0.34 0.75
N SER A 50 2.29 -0.08 1.54
CA SER A 50 3.41 0.79 1.93
C SER A 50 4.28 1.15 0.72
N LEU A 51 4.58 0.18 -0.15
CA LEU A 51 5.39 0.39 -1.35
C LEU A 51 4.73 1.43 -2.28
N VAL A 52 3.40 1.36 -2.45
CA VAL A 52 2.69 2.33 -3.27
C VAL A 52 2.59 3.69 -2.57
N ARG A 53 2.14 3.72 -1.30
CA ARG A 53 1.81 4.98 -0.60
C ARG A 53 3.02 5.74 -0.11
N ALA A 54 4.01 5.06 0.47
CA ALA A 54 5.21 5.70 1.03
C ALA A 54 6.43 5.62 0.11
N GLY A 55 6.41 4.74 -0.89
CA GLY A 55 7.48 4.61 -1.86
C GLY A 55 7.16 5.33 -3.17
N LEU A 56 6.21 4.81 -3.94
CA LEU A 56 5.96 5.28 -5.30
C LEU A 56 5.32 6.67 -5.35
N LEU A 57 4.30 6.96 -4.53
CA LEU A 57 3.62 8.26 -4.56
C LEU A 57 4.58 9.44 -4.34
N PRO A 58 5.47 9.44 -3.32
CA PRO A 58 6.45 10.52 -3.15
C PRO A 58 7.39 10.66 -4.33
N GLU A 59 7.82 9.54 -4.94
CA GLU A 59 8.69 9.52 -6.11
C GLU A 59 8.03 10.18 -7.33
N LEU A 60 6.74 9.93 -7.56
CA LEU A 60 5.98 10.55 -8.65
C LEU A 60 5.82 12.06 -8.43
N LEU A 61 5.51 12.47 -7.18
CA LEU A 61 5.33 13.88 -6.84
C LEU A 61 6.64 14.67 -6.85
N SER A 62 7.80 14.01 -6.65
CA SER A 62 9.13 14.65 -6.78
C SER A 62 9.53 14.97 -8.21
N GLY A 63 8.72 14.59 -9.22
CA GLY A 63 8.94 14.91 -10.62
C GLY A 63 9.72 13.84 -11.41
N THR A 64 9.91 12.65 -10.88
CA THR A 64 10.60 11.52 -11.57
C THR A 64 9.90 11.12 -12.87
N MET A 65 8.61 11.44 -13.03
CA MET A 65 7.84 11.29 -14.27
C MET A 65 7.61 12.62 -14.98
N ALA A 66 8.64 13.46 -15.11
CA ALA A 66 8.55 14.77 -15.78
C ALA A 66 7.99 14.71 -17.22
N SER A 67 8.14 13.58 -17.91
CA SER A 67 7.53 13.34 -19.23
C SER A 67 6.01 13.20 -19.23
N ALA A 68 5.41 12.92 -18.08
CA ALA A 68 3.95 12.84 -17.91
C ALA A 68 3.34 14.15 -17.38
N GLY A 69 4.16 15.19 -17.16
CA GLY A 69 3.76 16.44 -16.52
C GLY A 69 4.21 16.51 -15.07
N SER A 70 4.24 17.72 -14.50
CA SER A 70 4.78 17.97 -13.15
C SER A 70 3.72 17.95 -12.05
N SER A 71 2.43 17.93 -12.40
CA SER A 71 1.33 17.96 -11.43
C SER A 71 0.62 16.61 -11.35
N TRP A 72 0.51 16.08 -10.14
CA TRP A 72 -0.16 14.83 -9.84
C TRP A 72 -1.21 15.03 -8.75
N GLU A 73 -2.38 14.48 -8.97
CA GLU A 73 -3.39 14.27 -7.94
C GLU A 73 -3.46 12.77 -7.64
N SER A 74 -3.62 12.41 -6.38
CA SER A 74 -3.68 11.01 -5.98
C SER A 74 -4.94 10.71 -5.19
N ALA A 75 -5.76 9.82 -5.72
CA ALA A 75 -6.92 9.27 -5.02
C ALA A 75 -6.60 7.85 -4.56
N THR A 76 -6.85 7.55 -3.28
CA THR A 76 -6.63 6.21 -2.74
C THR A 76 -7.90 5.69 -2.11
N MET A 77 -8.34 4.49 -2.55
CA MET A 77 -9.56 3.87 -2.05
C MET A 77 -9.37 2.38 -1.76
N ARG A 78 -10.34 1.80 -1.07
CA ARG A 78 -10.62 0.35 -1.03
C ARG A 78 -12.01 0.11 -1.59
N PRO A 79 -12.20 -0.98 -2.34
CA PRO A 79 -13.52 -1.27 -2.92
C PRO A 79 -14.62 -1.38 -1.86
N GLY A 80 -14.40 -2.17 -0.81
CA GLY A 80 -15.39 -2.40 0.23
C GLY A 80 -16.70 -2.99 -0.33
N GLY A 81 -17.79 -2.73 0.36
CA GLY A 81 -19.11 -3.20 -0.05
C GLY A 81 -19.82 -2.33 -1.10
N ASP A 82 -19.33 -1.09 -1.33
CA ASP A 82 -19.84 -0.19 -2.38
C ASP A 82 -18.66 0.53 -3.06
N PRO A 83 -18.04 -0.11 -4.06
CA PRO A 83 -16.84 0.42 -4.70
C PRO A 83 -17.07 1.74 -5.44
N LEU A 84 -18.27 1.99 -5.96
CA LEU A 84 -18.58 3.23 -6.68
C LEU A 84 -18.72 4.43 -5.75
N THR A 85 -19.35 4.27 -4.61
CA THR A 85 -19.41 5.33 -3.59
C THR A 85 -18.04 5.59 -2.97
N ASN A 86 -17.24 4.54 -2.74
CA ASN A 86 -15.88 4.68 -2.21
C ASN A 86 -14.95 5.36 -3.24
N LEU A 87 -15.13 5.08 -4.53
CA LEU A 87 -14.42 5.79 -5.59
C LEU A 87 -14.82 7.27 -5.63
N ALA A 88 -16.12 7.58 -5.63
CA ALA A 88 -16.59 8.96 -5.60
C ALA A 88 -16.01 9.74 -4.42
N ARG A 89 -16.04 9.15 -3.22
CA ARG A 89 -15.47 9.74 -2.01
C ARG A 89 -13.97 10.01 -2.18
N SER A 90 -13.22 9.04 -2.69
CA SER A 90 -11.77 9.20 -2.86
C SER A 90 -11.38 10.29 -3.86
N LEU A 91 -12.19 10.51 -4.90
CA LEU A 91 -11.98 11.62 -5.85
C LEU A 91 -12.23 12.97 -5.19
N VAL A 92 -13.26 13.08 -4.36
CA VAL A 92 -13.56 14.29 -3.58
C VAL A 92 -12.47 14.55 -2.55
N GLU A 93 -12.06 13.54 -1.78
CA GLU A 93 -10.98 13.63 -0.79
C GLU A 93 -9.62 13.97 -1.42
N ALA A 94 -9.38 13.56 -2.65
CA ALA A 94 -8.20 13.95 -3.42
C ALA A 94 -8.24 15.42 -3.92
N GLY A 95 -9.32 16.14 -3.63
CA GLY A 95 -9.50 17.55 -3.98
C GLY A 95 -9.81 17.78 -5.45
N LEU A 96 -10.37 16.79 -6.16
CA LEU A 96 -10.84 16.99 -7.52
C LEU A 96 -12.14 17.82 -7.57
N TYR A 97 -12.87 17.84 -6.47
CA TYR A 97 -14.13 18.56 -6.29
C TYR A 97 -14.12 19.33 -4.99
N ASP A 98 -14.98 20.33 -4.87
CA ASP A 98 -15.17 21.07 -3.63
C ASP A 98 -15.79 20.16 -2.56
N GLN A 99 -15.07 19.94 -1.46
CA GLN A 99 -15.51 19.08 -0.36
C GLN A 99 -16.65 19.69 0.46
N ASP A 100 -16.81 21.01 0.40
CA ASP A 100 -17.83 21.74 1.13
C ASP A 100 -19.18 21.77 0.38
N GLU A 101 -19.21 21.30 -0.88
CA GLU A 101 -20.45 21.23 -1.66
C GLU A 101 -21.36 20.12 -1.13
N PRO A 102 -22.61 20.45 -0.74
CA PRO A 102 -23.57 19.44 -0.31
C PRO A 102 -23.82 18.42 -1.42
N GLU A 103 -23.91 17.12 -1.04
CA GLU A 103 -24.21 16.01 -1.94
C GLU A 103 -23.18 15.74 -3.05
N ILE A 104 -21.99 16.38 -3.04
CA ILE A 104 -20.98 16.20 -4.08
C ILE A 104 -20.63 14.74 -4.33
N ILE A 105 -20.49 13.93 -3.26
CA ILE A 105 -20.21 12.50 -3.38
C ILE A 105 -21.32 11.79 -4.17
N SER A 106 -22.59 12.13 -3.92
CA SER A 106 -23.74 11.56 -4.64
C SER A 106 -23.76 11.96 -6.11
N GLN A 107 -23.39 13.21 -6.41
CA GLN A 107 -23.30 13.72 -7.78
C GLN A 107 -22.16 13.05 -8.55
N VAL A 108 -20.97 12.95 -7.95
CA VAL A 108 -19.83 12.24 -8.55
C VAL A 108 -20.16 10.77 -8.75
N ARG A 109 -20.79 10.10 -7.76
CA ARG A 109 -21.25 8.72 -7.91
C ARG A 109 -22.24 8.57 -9.06
N ALA A 110 -23.20 9.48 -9.20
CA ALA A 110 -24.16 9.47 -10.31
C ALA A 110 -23.45 9.61 -11.66
N THR A 111 -22.40 10.43 -11.75
CA THR A 111 -21.58 10.55 -12.97
C THR A 111 -20.82 9.24 -13.25
N LEU A 112 -20.20 8.64 -12.25
CA LEU A 112 -19.49 7.36 -12.38
C LEU A 112 -20.39 6.23 -12.89
N THR A 113 -21.67 6.23 -12.52
CA THR A 113 -22.62 5.15 -12.87
C THR A 113 -23.29 5.31 -14.23
N ARG A 114 -23.08 6.43 -14.95
CA ARG A 114 -23.74 6.70 -16.26
C ARG A 114 -23.29 5.75 -17.35
N SER A 115 -22.01 5.43 -17.40
CA SER A 115 -21.42 4.59 -18.43
C SER A 115 -20.07 4.01 -18.00
N GLY A 116 -19.49 3.09 -18.78
CA GLY A 116 -18.11 2.64 -18.59
C GLY A 116 -17.07 3.76 -18.68
N LEU A 117 -17.41 4.91 -19.26
CA LEU A 117 -16.56 6.11 -19.32
C LEU A 117 -16.78 7.07 -18.13
N GLY A 118 -17.59 6.70 -17.16
CA GLY A 118 -17.98 7.58 -16.05
C GLY A 118 -16.80 8.12 -15.24
N LEU A 119 -15.70 7.38 -15.10
CA LEU A 119 -14.49 7.90 -14.44
C LEU A 119 -13.83 9.02 -15.27
N LEU A 120 -13.77 8.86 -16.58
CA LEU A 120 -13.27 9.92 -17.48
C LEU A 120 -14.15 11.16 -17.40
N GLU A 121 -15.47 10.96 -17.42
CA GLU A 121 -16.43 12.05 -17.30
C GLU A 121 -16.30 12.78 -15.97
N ALA A 122 -16.17 12.03 -14.86
CA ALA A 122 -15.95 12.61 -13.54
C ALA A 122 -14.65 13.44 -13.49
N VAL A 123 -13.55 12.94 -14.04
CA VAL A 123 -12.28 13.69 -14.08
C VAL A 123 -12.39 14.94 -14.98
N ARG A 124 -13.13 14.87 -16.10
CA ARG A 124 -13.37 16.03 -16.97
C ARG A 124 -14.23 17.11 -16.32
N GLN A 125 -15.15 16.72 -15.47
CA GLN A 125 -16.05 17.62 -14.74
C GLN A 125 -15.42 18.22 -13.48
N SER A 126 -14.25 17.71 -13.07
CA SER A 126 -13.57 18.19 -11.87
C SER A 126 -13.10 19.64 -12.03
N ASP A 127 -13.01 20.34 -10.90
CA ASP A 127 -12.57 21.75 -10.84
C ASP A 127 -11.06 21.93 -11.09
N LYS A 128 -10.32 20.81 -11.19
CA LYS A 128 -8.87 20.85 -11.43
C LYS A 128 -8.54 21.20 -12.87
N GLU A 129 -7.56 22.05 -13.03
CA GLU A 129 -7.03 22.39 -14.34
C GLU A 129 -6.62 21.13 -15.10
N LYS A 130 -6.95 21.04 -16.38
CA LYS A 130 -6.76 19.90 -17.30
C LYS A 130 -5.30 19.40 -17.47
N LYS A 131 -4.37 19.82 -16.62
CA LYS A 131 -2.93 19.53 -16.73
C LYS A 131 -2.40 18.57 -15.67
N SER A 132 -3.21 18.16 -14.69
CA SER A 132 -2.77 17.24 -13.65
C SER A 132 -2.99 15.80 -14.08
N ASN A 133 -2.01 14.94 -13.78
CA ASN A 133 -2.18 13.49 -13.88
C ASN A 133 -2.98 13.00 -12.68
N LEU A 134 -3.93 12.11 -12.89
CA LEU A 134 -4.62 11.41 -11.81
C LEU A 134 -3.97 10.04 -11.59
N LEU A 135 -3.49 9.78 -10.38
CA LEU A 135 -3.18 8.44 -9.93
C LEU A 135 -4.28 7.92 -9.01
N LEU A 136 -5.00 6.91 -9.46
CA LEU A 136 -5.97 6.19 -8.65
C LEU A 136 -5.32 4.91 -8.08
N VAL A 137 -5.26 4.81 -6.76
CA VAL A 137 -4.78 3.63 -6.05
C VAL A 137 -5.97 2.88 -5.46
N VAL A 138 -6.24 1.68 -5.98
CA VAL A 138 -7.24 0.76 -5.44
C VAL A 138 -6.54 -0.25 -4.55
N ASP A 139 -6.52 0.01 -3.26
CA ASP A 139 -5.85 -0.83 -2.25
C ASP A 139 -6.76 -1.99 -1.82
N GLN A 140 -6.21 -3.19 -1.66
CA GLN A 140 -6.95 -4.42 -1.34
C GLN A 140 -8.05 -4.73 -2.39
N PHE A 141 -7.66 -4.70 -3.68
CA PHE A 141 -8.57 -4.94 -4.79
C PHE A 141 -9.30 -6.28 -4.71
N GLU A 142 -8.72 -7.28 -4.02
CA GLU A 142 -9.36 -8.56 -3.75
C GLU A 142 -10.71 -8.45 -3.02
N GLU A 143 -11.02 -7.32 -2.43
CA GLU A 143 -12.33 -7.10 -1.77
C GLU A 143 -13.48 -7.22 -2.76
N ILE A 144 -13.31 -6.86 -4.04
CA ILE A 144 -14.35 -7.00 -5.07
C ILE A 144 -14.77 -8.46 -5.29
N PHE A 145 -13.88 -9.42 -5.00
CA PHE A 145 -14.17 -10.86 -5.12
C PHE A 145 -14.82 -11.44 -3.85
N ARG A 146 -14.72 -10.75 -2.71
CA ARG A 146 -15.15 -11.24 -1.40
C ARG A 146 -16.55 -10.83 -1.01
N PHE A 147 -17.01 -9.64 -1.40
CA PHE A 147 -18.32 -9.11 -0.98
C PHE A 147 -19.49 -9.76 -1.74
N ARG A 148 -19.51 -11.10 -1.74
CA ARG A 148 -20.56 -11.95 -2.34
C ARG A 148 -21.68 -12.20 -1.33
N ASN A 149 -22.41 -11.17 -0.90
CA ASN A 149 -23.49 -11.41 0.09
C ASN A 149 -24.89 -11.52 -0.50
N SER A 150 -25.06 -11.58 -1.83
CA SER A 150 -26.34 -11.97 -2.46
C SER A 150 -26.17 -12.10 -3.98
N GLU A 151 -26.72 -13.14 -4.49
CA GLU A 151 -26.92 -13.59 -5.85
C GLU A 151 -27.07 -12.45 -6.87
N ASP A 152 -26.34 -12.50 -7.98
CA ASP A 152 -26.42 -11.71 -9.22
C ASP A 152 -26.05 -10.20 -9.18
N ALA A 153 -26.60 -9.37 -8.31
CA ALA A 153 -26.39 -7.92 -8.35
C ALA A 153 -24.95 -7.47 -8.01
N THR A 154 -24.23 -8.26 -7.21
CA THR A 154 -22.85 -7.95 -6.79
C THR A 154 -21.82 -8.26 -7.88
N ASP A 155 -22.04 -9.28 -8.70
CA ASP A 155 -21.15 -9.62 -9.80
C ASP A 155 -21.27 -8.58 -10.94
N GLU A 156 -22.44 -8.03 -11.20
CA GLU A 156 -22.64 -6.93 -12.16
C GLU A 156 -21.97 -5.63 -11.71
N GLN A 157 -22.06 -5.29 -10.41
CA GLN A 157 -21.38 -4.11 -9.86
C GLN A 157 -19.86 -4.26 -9.90
N ALA A 158 -19.35 -5.44 -9.58
CA ALA A 158 -17.91 -5.73 -9.68
C ALA A 158 -17.43 -5.64 -11.13
N ALA A 159 -18.16 -6.23 -12.07
CA ALA A 159 -17.85 -6.15 -13.49
C ALA A 159 -17.90 -4.72 -14.01
N PHE A 160 -18.91 -3.94 -13.60
CA PHE A 160 -19.01 -2.54 -13.95
C PHE A 160 -17.84 -1.72 -13.40
N PHE A 161 -17.50 -1.90 -12.13
CA PHE A 161 -16.37 -1.21 -11.51
C PHE A 161 -15.04 -1.55 -12.21
N VAL A 162 -14.80 -2.83 -12.49
CA VAL A 162 -13.60 -3.28 -13.24
C VAL A 162 -13.57 -2.61 -14.61
N ASN A 163 -14.68 -2.65 -15.35
CA ASN A 163 -14.76 -2.03 -16.69
C ASN A 163 -14.50 -0.52 -16.64
N LEU A 164 -15.03 0.18 -15.63
CA LEU A 164 -14.80 1.60 -15.40
C LEU A 164 -13.30 1.93 -15.29
N LEU A 165 -12.55 1.11 -14.53
CA LEU A 165 -11.11 1.27 -14.37
C LEU A 165 -10.36 1.02 -15.70
N LEU A 166 -10.71 -0.05 -16.41
CA LEU A 166 -10.03 -0.44 -17.65
C LEU A 166 -10.30 0.57 -18.77
N GLU A 167 -11.52 1.07 -18.90
CA GLU A 167 -11.85 2.11 -19.88
C GLU A 167 -11.07 3.41 -19.62
N ALA A 168 -10.90 3.79 -18.34
CA ALA A 168 -10.18 5.00 -17.98
C ALA A 168 -8.71 4.96 -18.41
N THR A 169 -8.07 3.79 -18.36
CA THR A 169 -6.66 3.64 -18.78
C THR A 169 -6.48 3.45 -20.27
N ALA A 170 -7.49 2.97 -20.97
CA ALA A 170 -7.46 2.76 -22.42
C ALA A 170 -7.54 4.08 -23.22
N GLN A 171 -8.12 5.13 -22.64
CA GLN A 171 -8.25 6.43 -23.29
C GLN A 171 -6.96 7.26 -23.13
N SER A 172 -6.53 7.90 -24.23
CA SER A 172 -5.28 8.67 -24.25
C SER A 172 -5.45 10.16 -23.94
N ASP A 173 -6.65 10.67 -23.99
CA ASP A 173 -6.97 12.11 -23.89
C ASP A 173 -6.91 12.65 -22.46
N LEU A 174 -6.98 11.78 -21.44
CA LEU A 174 -6.73 12.12 -20.04
C LEU A 174 -5.62 11.26 -19.44
N PRO A 175 -4.68 11.87 -18.70
CA PRO A 175 -3.59 11.13 -18.07
C PRO A 175 -4.05 10.48 -16.75
N ILE A 176 -4.87 9.44 -16.85
CA ILE A 176 -5.32 8.65 -15.72
C ILE A 176 -4.46 7.41 -15.62
N TYR A 177 -3.88 7.19 -14.44
CA TYR A 177 -3.06 6.05 -14.08
C TYR A 177 -3.72 5.28 -12.95
N ILE A 178 -3.73 3.97 -13.02
CA ILE A 178 -4.39 3.12 -12.04
C ILE A 178 -3.40 2.10 -11.48
N ILE A 179 -3.34 2.00 -10.16
CA ILE A 179 -2.61 0.95 -9.47
C ILE A 179 -3.59 0.19 -8.60
N ILE A 180 -3.68 -1.11 -8.82
CA ILE A 180 -4.36 -1.99 -7.89
C ILE A 180 -3.32 -2.68 -6.99
N THR A 181 -3.58 -2.83 -5.70
CA THR A 181 -2.83 -3.76 -4.85
C THR A 181 -3.68 -4.97 -4.56
N MET A 182 -3.11 -6.16 -4.69
CA MET A 182 -3.87 -7.40 -4.54
C MET A 182 -3.03 -8.50 -3.91
N ARG A 183 -3.65 -9.36 -3.13
CA ARG A 183 -3.02 -10.59 -2.65
C ARG A 183 -2.86 -11.59 -3.79
N SER A 184 -1.71 -12.29 -3.81
CA SER A 184 -1.38 -13.25 -4.87
C SER A 184 -2.33 -14.45 -4.94
N ASP A 185 -2.96 -14.82 -3.83
CA ASP A 185 -3.95 -15.90 -3.78
C ASP A 185 -5.26 -15.57 -4.54
N PHE A 186 -5.52 -14.29 -4.83
CA PHE A 186 -6.67 -13.85 -5.64
C PHE A 186 -6.34 -13.60 -7.12
N LEU A 187 -5.11 -13.86 -7.56
CA LEU A 187 -4.71 -13.61 -8.94
C LEU A 187 -5.57 -14.44 -9.92
N GLY A 188 -5.91 -15.67 -9.55
CA GLY A 188 -6.80 -16.54 -10.33
C GLY A 188 -8.22 -15.99 -10.48
N ASP A 189 -8.72 -15.22 -9.51
CA ASP A 189 -10.05 -14.63 -9.57
C ASP A 189 -10.17 -13.52 -10.64
N CYS A 190 -9.06 -12.95 -11.08
CA CYS A 190 -9.05 -11.98 -12.19
C CYS A 190 -9.56 -12.59 -13.50
N SER A 191 -9.45 -13.91 -13.69
CA SER A 191 -9.94 -14.62 -14.88
C SER A 191 -11.46 -14.54 -15.06
N ARG A 192 -12.20 -14.19 -14.02
CA ARG A 192 -13.66 -13.91 -14.10
C ARG A 192 -13.98 -12.69 -14.96
N PHE A 193 -13.00 -11.81 -15.15
CA PHE A 193 -13.09 -10.62 -15.98
C PHE A 193 -11.98 -10.68 -17.05
N PRO A 194 -12.26 -11.22 -18.25
CA PRO A 194 -11.21 -11.49 -19.25
C PRO A 194 -10.30 -10.28 -19.54
N ARG A 195 -10.88 -9.11 -19.75
CA ARG A 195 -10.10 -7.87 -19.97
C ARG A 195 -9.20 -7.50 -18.79
N LEU A 196 -9.64 -7.76 -17.54
CA LEU A 196 -8.81 -7.54 -16.36
C LEU A 196 -7.62 -8.52 -16.35
N ALA A 197 -7.87 -9.80 -16.66
CA ALA A 197 -6.81 -10.80 -16.70
C ALA A 197 -5.72 -10.41 -17.71
N ASP A 198 -6.09 -9.99 -18.91
CA ASP A 198 -5.17 -9.53 -19.95
C ASP A 198 -4.37 -8.30 -19.44
N THR A 199 -5.04 -7.31 -18.89
CA THR A 199 -4.41 -6.08 -18.36
C THR A 199 -3.47 -6.37 -17.19
N VAL A 200 -3.86 -7.30 -16.30
CA VAL A 200 -3.00 -7.74 -15.18
C VAL A 200 -1.76 -8.46 -15.73
N ASN A 201 -1.90 -9.35 -16.70
CA ASN A 201 -0.76 -10.05 -17.32
C ASN A 201 0.26 -9.08 -17.95
N GLU A 202 -0.20 -7.96 -18.50
CA GLU A 202 0.67 -6.93 -19.06
C GLU A 202 1.31 -6.03 -18.01
N GLY A 203 0.59 -5.75 -16.91
CA GLY A 203 0.93 -4.78 -15.88
C GLY A 203 1.20 -5.39 -14.51
N GLU A 204 1.46 -6.70 -14.39
CA GLU A 204 1.75 -7.30 -13.08
C GLU A 204 3.13 -6.91 -12.56
N PHE A 205 3.17 -6.55 -11.28
CA PHE A 205 4.38 -6.42 -10.49
C PHE A 205 4.27 -7.28 -9.23
N LEU A 206 4.87 -8.47 -9.28
CA LEU A 206 4.99 -9.32 -8.11
C LEU A 206 6.07 -8.76 -7.17
N ILE A 207 5.68 -8.37 -5.96
CA ILE A 207 6.63 -7.85 -4.98
C ILE A 207 7.62 -8.94 -4.56
N PRO A 208 8.94 -8.73 -4.80
CA PRO A 208 9.94 -9.68 -4.34
C PRO A 208 10.12 -9.58 -2.82
N ARG A 209 10.59 -10.67 -2.21
CA ARG A 209 11.02 -10.67 -0.81
C ARG A 209 12.19 -9.70 -0.63
N LEU A 210 12.25 -9.03 0.52
CA LEU A 210 13.42 -8.25 0.88
C LEU A 210 14.64 -9.17 1.06
N ASN A 211 15.73 -8.84 0.42
CA ASN A 211 17.01 -9.46 0.73
C ASN A 211 17.57 -8.97 2.08
N ARG A 212 18.69 -9.55 2.53
CA ARG A 212 19.28 -9.21 3.84
C ARG A 212 19.62 -7.74 3.98
N ASP A 213 20.19 -7.13 2.94
CA ASP A 213 20.60 -5.71 2.96
C ASP A 213 19.39 -4.78 2.97
N GLN A 214 18.36 -5.11 2.20
CA GLN A 214 17.09 -4.38 2.19
C GLN A 214 16.39 -4.47 3.56
N ARG A 215 16.38 -5.64 4.19
CA ARG A 215 15.87 -5.81 5.56
C ARG A 215 16.68 -4.99 6.56
N LYS A 216 18.01 -4.99 6.43
CA LYS A 216 18.90 -4.15 7.24
C LYS A 216 18.52 -2.67 7.08
N ALA A 217 18.39 -2.17 5.85
CA ALA A 217 18.00 -0.79 5.58
C ALA A 217 16.62 -0.45 6.18
N ALA A 218 15.63 -1.33 6.03
CA ALA A 218 14.29 -1.16 6.58
C ALA A 218 14.25 -1.12 8.13
N ILE A 219 15.24 -1.70 8.80
CA ILE A 219 15.39 -1.65 10.26
C ILE A 219 16.19 -0.41 10.69
N THR A 220 17.36 -0.17 10.06
CA THR A 220 18.30 0.85 10.53
C THR A 220 17.94 2.25 10.06
N GLY A 221 17.39 2.39 8.85
CA GLY A 221 17.05 3.69 8.26
C GLY A 221 16.10 4.52 9.14
N PRO A 222 14.92 4.01 9.53
CA PRO A 222 14.00 4.74 10.40
C PRO A 222 14.63 5.15 11.72
N VAL A 223 15.44 4.27 12.32
CA VAL A 223 16.14 4.55 13.58
C VAL A 223 17.14 5.69 13.44
N GLN A 224 17.89 5.70 12.33
CA GLN A 224 18.86 6.77 12.02
C GLN A 224 18.15 8.12 11.83
N VAL A 225 17.04 8.14 11.09
CA VAL A 225 16.21 9.35 10.92
C VAL A 225 15.70 9.86 12.25
N ALA A 226 15.34 8.97 13.18
CA ALA A 226 14.95 9.34 14.54
C ALA A 226 16.13 9.74 15.46
N GLY A 227 17.37 9.77 14.94
CA GLY A 227 18.58 10.12 15.69
C GLY A 227 19.09 9.02 16.61
N GLY A 228 18.63 7.77 16.39
CA GLY A 228 19.03 6.59 17.17
C GLY A 228 20.08 5.72 16.47
N GLN A 229 20.53 4.68 17.17
CA GLN A 229 21.40 3.63 16.64
C GLN A 229 20.95 2.26 17.17
N ILE A 230 21.06 1.23 16.37
CA ILE A 230 20.82 -0.15 16.78
C ILE A 230 22.17 -0.82 16.99
N ALA A 231 22.34 -1.49 18.14
CA ALA A 231 23.53 -2.28 18.39
C ALA A 231 23.65 -3.43 17.37
N ASP A 232 24.83 -3.66 16.82
CA ASP A 232 25.10 -4.68 15.77
C ASP A 232 24.63 -6.08 16.16
N ARG A 233 24.78 -6.42 17.44
CA ARG A 233 24.33 -7.71 17.98
C ARG A 233 22.80 -7.86 17.90
N LEU A 234 22.06 -6.79 18.20
CA LEU A 234 20.58 -6.79 18.12
C LEU A 234 20.13 -6.84 16.66
N LEU A 235 20.75 -6.03 15.80
CA LEU A 235 20.48 -6.04 14.36
C LEU A 235 20.72 -7.43 13.74
N SER A 236 21.87 -8.04 14.03
CA SER A 236 22.19 -9.39 13.53
C SER A 236 21.17 -10.43 14.01
N ARG A 237 20.72 -10.32 15.25
CA ARG A 237 19.68 -11.20 15.79
C ARG A 237 18.35 -10.99 15.09
N LEU A 238 17.87 -9.75 14.95
CA LEU A 238 16.62 -9.44 14.24
C LEU A 238 16.64 -9.96 12.80
N LEU A 239 17.76 -9.76 12.07
CA LEU A 239 17.91 -10.26 10.71
C LEU A 239 17.91 -11.79 10.61
N ASN A 240 18.36 -12.49 11.62
CA ASN A 240 18.36 -13.95 11.65
C ASN A 240 16.99 -14.51 12.09
N ASP A 241 16.31 -13.84 13.02
CA ASP A 241 15.02 -14.27 13.57
C ASP A 241 13.87 -14.08 12.56
N ILE A 242 13.94 -13.04 11.67
CA ILE A 242 12.92 -12.77 10.65
C ILE A 242 12.84 -13.88 9.60
N GLY A 243 13.92 -14.64 9.37
CA GLY A 243 13.95 -15.67 8.33
C GLY A 243 13.55 -15.15 6.94
N ASP A 244 12.94 -16.00 6.12
CA ASP A 244 12.49 -15.67 4.77
C ASP A 244 10.95 -15.51 4.65
N ASP A 245 10.23 -15.48 5.77
CA ASP A 245 8.78 -15.36 5.78
C ASP A 245 8.36 -13.89 5.61
N PRO A 246 7.64 -13.52 4.52
CA PRO A 246 7.19 -12.16 4.28
C PRO A 246 6.16 -11.66 5.29
N ASP A 247 5.39 -12.56 5.92
CA ASP A 247 4.38 -12.20 6.91
C ASP A 247 4.99 -11.68 8.22
N GLN A 248 6.31 -11.86 8.40
CA GLN A 248 7.02 -11.35 9.57
C GLN A 248 7.38 -9.86 9.50
N LEU A 249 7.29 -9.20 8.33
CA LEU A 249 7.58 -7.76 8.24
C LEU A 249 6.65 -6.91 9.12
N PRO A 250 5.32 -7.10 9.12
CA PRO A 250 4.43 -6.36 10.02
C PRO A 250 4.71 -6.66 11.50
N ILE A 251 5.07 -7.91 11.82
CA ILE A 251 5.41 -8.33 13.18
C ILE A 251 6.69 -7.64 13.64
N LEU A 252 7.71 -7.58 12.78
CA LEU A 252 8.95 -6.85 13.04
C LEU A 252 8.68 -5.37 13.28
N GLN A 253 7.92 -4.72 12.41
CA GLN A 253 7.54 -3.31 12.55
C GLN A 253 6.82 -3.05 13.88
N HIS A 254 5.91 -3.95 14.26
CA HIS A 254 5.20 -3.85 15.52
C HIS A 254 6.13 -4.04 16.74
N ALA A 255 7.05 -4.99 16.68
CA ALA A 255 8.04 -5.21 17.75
C ALA A 255 8.94 -3.99 17.92
N LEU A 256 9.47 -3.45 16.81
CA LEU A 256 10.31 -2.25 16.81
C LEU A 256 9.54 -1.01 17.31
N MET A 257 8.25 -0.87 16.97
CA MET A 257 7.40 0.18 17.50
C MET A 257 7.28 0.10 19.02
N ARG A 258 7.08 -1.10 19.58
CA ARG A 258 6.94 -1.29 21.05
C ARG A 258 8.23 -1.01 21.79
N ASP A 259 9.36 -1.42 21.23
CA ASP A 259 10.68 -1.19 21.85
C ASP A 259 11.11 0.28 21.72
N GLY A 260 10.78 0.94 20.62
CA GLY A 260 10.97 2.40 20.44
C GLY A 260 10.22 3.25 21.47
N ASN A 261 9.03 2.82 21.91
CA ASN A 261 8.26 3.49 22.96
C ASN A 261 8.85 3.28 24.35
N ARG A 262 9.72 2.28 24.56
CA ARG A 262 10.43 2.05 25.84
C ARG A 262 11.74 2.81 25.95
N GLY A 263 12.07 3.64 24.95
CA GLY A 263 13.28 4.45 24.88
C GLY A 263 14.43 3.66 24.28
N ILE A 264 14.74 3.92 23.00
CA ILE A 264 16.08 3.62 22.44
C ILE A 264 17.05 4.44 23.28
N PRO A 265 18.03 3.84 24.01
CA PRO A 265 18.92 4.60 24.86
C PRO A 265 19.66 5.63 23.99
N ARG A 266 19.32 6.90 24.12
CA ARG A 266 20.19 7.99 23.66
C ARG A 266 21.51 7.82 24.40
N HIS A 267 22.62 7.83 23.72
CA HIS A 267 23.98 7.74 24.25
C HIS A 267 24.07 8.09 25.73
N GLY A 268 24.25 7.12 26.60
CA GLY A 268 24.43 7.35 28.01
C GLY A 268 24.36 6.06 28.82
N LYS A 269 25.54 5.49 29.12
CA LYS A 269 25.85 4.56 30.20
C LYS A 269 24.73 3.58 30.59
N MET A 270 24.93 2.33 30.19
CA MET A 270 24.27 1.19 30.83
C MET A 270 24.34 1.33 32.35
N HIS A 271 23.25 1.78 32.99
CA HIS A 271 23.10 1.57 34.42
C HIS A 271 22.84 0.08 34.62
N ARG A 272 23.85 -0.62 35.10
CA ARG A 272 23.68 -1.94 35.69
C ARG A 272 22.75 -1.80 36.89
N ASP A 273 21.55 -2.35 36.78
CA ASP A 273 20.72 -2.58 37.95
C ASP A 273 21.50 -3.48 38.93
N ARG A 274 21.55 -3.04 40.18
CA ARG A 274 22.35 -3.68 41.27
C ARG A 274 21.93 -5.12 41.63
N ARG A 275 21.03 -5.75 40.86
CA ARG A 275 20.50 -7.10 41.12
C ARG A 275 20.76 -8.13 40.03
N GLY A 276 21.73 -7.96 39.15
CA GLY A 276 22.29 -9.06 38.34
C GLY A 276 21.30 -9.91 37.54
N ARG A 277 20.08 -9.49 37.28
CA ARG A 277 19.09 -10.29 36.56
C ARG A 277 19.15 -10.03 35.07
N ARG A 278 19.68 -11.04 34.37
CA ARG A 278 19.47 -11.25 32.94
C ARG A 278 17.97 -11.55 32.70
N ALA A 279 17.13 -10.58 32.74
CA ALA A 279 15.72 -10.77 32.42
C ALA A 279 15.33 -9.72 31.39
N ASP A 280 14.88 -10.20 30.26
CA ASP A 280 13.79 -9.72 29.40
C ASP A 280 14.00 -9.86 27.88
N LEU A 281 15.21 -10.05 27.36
CA LEU A 281 15.39 -10.36 25.93
C LEU A 281 14.90 -11.78 25.57
N HIS A 282 14.94 -12.72 26.53
CA HIS A 282 14.45 -14.08 26.29
C HIS A 282 12.92 -14.20 26.25
N ARG A 283 12.19 -13.30 26.93
CA ARG A 283 10.71 -13.32 26.90
C ARG A 283 10.13 -12.82 25.58
N HIS A 284 10.80 -11.91 24.89
CA HIS A 284 10.31 -11.36 23.62
C HIS A 284 10.58 -12.30 22.43
N ALA A 285 11.66 -13.06 22.44
CA ALA A 285 11.92 -14.11 21.44
C ALA A 285 10.92 -15.28 21.53
N MET A 286 10.45 -15.63 22.75
CA MET A 286 9.41 -16.65 22.93
C MET A 286 8.02 -16.23 22.43
N ILE A 287 7.70 -14.93 22.41
CA ILE A 287 6.42 -14.44 21.87
C ILE A 287 6.37 -14.60 20.33
N PHE A 288 7.50 -14.54 19.64
CA PHE A 288 7.56 -14.81 18.20
C PHE A 288 7.25 -16.29 17.86
N HIS A 289 7.70 -17.23 18.69
CA HIS A 289 7.46 -18.67 18.45
C HIS A 289 6.04 -19.10 18.87
N GLN A 290 5.49 -18.56 19.97
CA GLN A 290 4.16 -18.95 20.45
C GLN A 290 2.98 -18.39 19.65
N LYS A 291 3.14 -17.32 18.87
CA LYS A 291 2.04 -16.80 18.03
C LYS A 291 1.93 -17.49 16.66
N GLY A 292 3.00 -18.13 16.19
CA GLY A 292 2.92 -19.02 15.03
C GLY A 292 2.01 -20.23 15.28
N ASP A 293 2.03 -20.77 16.49
CA ASP A 293 1.22 -21.93 16.87
C ASP A 293 -0.25 -21.60 17.22
N LEU A 294 -0.57 -20.32 17.53
CA LEU A 294 -1.94 -19.91 17.87
C LEU A 294 -2.82 -19.60 16.65
N LEU A 295 -2.25 -19.34 15.49
CA LEU A 295 -3.00 -19.15 14.24
C LEU A 295 -3.35 -20.47 13.55
N GLY A 296 -2.80 -21.58 13.97
CA GLY A 296 -3.10 -22.92 13.48
C GLY A 296 -4.30 -23.63 14.14
N GLN A 297 -4.98 -23.00 15.11
CA GLN A 297 -6.09 -23.64 15.85
C GLN A 297 -7.45 -22.97 15.67
N ILE A 298 -7.64 -22.08 14.73
CA ILE A 298 -8.97 -21.55 14.37
C ILE A 298 -9.28 -21.98 12.93
N GLY A 299 -9.78 -23.18 12.80
CA GLY A 299 -10.55 -23.72 11.70
C GLY A 299 -11.74 -24.53 12.28
N PRO A 300 -12.68 -25.02 11.49
CA PRO A 300 -13.25 -24.54 10.22
C PRO A 300 -14.46 -23.64 10.42
#